data_64b8db11d09d430dd072377253b7ab4d
#
_entry.id   64b8db11d09d430dd072377253b7ab4d
#
_cell.length_a   1.000
_cell.length_b   1.000
_cell.length_c   1.000
_cell.angle_alpha   90.00
_cell.angle_beta   90.00
_cell.angle_gamma   90.00
#
_symmetry.space_group_name_H-M   'P 1'
#
loop_
_entity.id
_entity.type
_entity.pdbx_description
1 polymer ?
#
loop_
_entity_poly.entity_id
_entity_poly.type
_entity_poly.pdbx_seq_one_letter_code
_entity_poly.pdbx_strand_id
1 'polypeptide(L)'
;MADDRSRFDTVVKGPLPSSDVEPETVALETPSEVHPSILALQDQFGDAVLRYEVVANDQHIVYLLPERNLEILTWLRDDPDQQYDLLRDVTAVDYGEGRPIQVVYQLFSFFHKQALRVKCELSLDALEIESVVGLWKAADWLEREVFDLFGITFRNHPDLRRILMPPDYAEGHPLRKDFPLRGRFSRAEQTRRAL
;
A
#
# COMPACT_ATOMS: atom_id res chain seq x y z
N MET A 1 39.87 -40.32 -5.43
CA MET A 1 38.62 -39.52 -5.45
C MET A 1 38.78 -38.45 -4.41
N ALA A 2 39.14 -37.25 -4.83
CA ALA A 2 39.43 -36.12 -3.97
C ALA A 2 38.15 -35.34 -3.68
N ASP A 3 37.96 -35.04 -2.40
CA ASP A 3 36.83 -34.37 -1.83
C ASP A 3 36.92 -32.85 -2.11
N ASP A 4 36.02 -32.34 -2.98
CA ASP A 4 35.92 -30.92 -3.36
C ASP A 4 34.90 -30.20 -2.44
N ARG A 5 35.26 -30.01 -1.17
CA ARG A 5 34.49 -29.25 -0.18
C ARG A 5 35.02 -27.89 0.24
N SER A 6 35.97 -27.29 -0.51
CA SER A 6 36.66 -26.08 -0.08
C SER A 6 36.34 -24.82 -0.90
N ARG A 7 35.07 -24.61 -1.32
CA ARG A 7 34.74 -23.48 -2.21
C ARG A 7 33.77 -22.42 -1.68
N PHE A 8 33.45 -22.46 -0.38
CA PHE A 8 32.45 -21.50 0.18
C PHE A 8 32.90 -20.71 1.41
N ASP A 9 34.20 -20.66 1.70
CA ASP A 9 34.69 -19.85 2.83
C ASP A 9 35.58 -18.70 2.33
N THR A 10 34.96 -17.69 1.72
CA THR A 10 35.59 -16.36 1.62
C THR A 10 34.57 -15.32 2.04
N VAL A 11 34.26 -15.28 3.34
CA VAL A 11 33.59 -14.13 3.96
C VAL A 11 34.66 -13.04 4.08
N VAL A 12 34.64 -12.07 3.19
CA VAL A 12 35.38 -10.83 3.32
C VAL A 12 34.78 -10.02 4.46
N LYS A 13 35.37 -10.12 5.65
CA LYS A 13 35.11 -9.19 6.76
C LYS A 13 35.82 -7.87 6.47
N GLY A 14 35.12 -6.95 5.78
CA GLY A 14 35.48 -5.54 5.82
C GLY A 14 35.03 -4.91 7.15
N PRO A 15 35.72 -3.87 7.66
CA PRO A 15 35.24 -3.15 8.85
C PRO A 15 33.89 -2.53 8.58
N LEU A 16 32.98 -2.60 9.57
CA LEU A 16 31.71 -1.90 9.54
C LEU A 16 31.97 -0.40 9.36
N PRO A 17 31.23 0.31 8.49
CA PRO A 17 31.38 1.75 8.37
C PRO A 17 31.00 2.40 9.71
N SER A 18 31.86 3.34 10.14
CA SER A 18 31.66 4.15 11.33
C SER A 18 30.32 4.91 11.24
N SER A 19 29.64 5.07 12.36
CA SER A 19 28.33 5.70 12.53
C SER A 19 28.27 7.22 12.26
N ASP A 20 29.27 7.80 11.63
CA ASP A 20 29.40 9.25 11.38
C ASP A 20 29.19 9.64 9.92
N VAL A 21 28.38 8.84 9.18
CA VAL A 21 27.88 9.31 7.88
C VAL A 21 26.71 10.23 8.18
N GLU A 22 26.97 11.54 8.13
CA GLU A 22 25.91 12.53 8.01
C GLU A 22 24.99 12.11 6.85
N PRO A 23 23.66 12.20 6.98
CA PRO A 23 22.78 11.90 5.87
C PRO A 23 23.17 12.85 4.73
N GLU A 24 23.77 12.32 3.67
CA GLU A 24 23.90 13.03 2.41
C GLU A 24 22.49 13.51 2.07
N THR A 25 22.32 14.82 2.19
CA THR A 25 21.15 15.52 1.65
C THR A 25 21.25 15.32 0.15
N VAL A 26 20.63 14.25 -0.35
CA VAL A 26 20.41 14.07 -1.78
C VAL A 26 19.67 15.33 -2.20
N ALA A 27 20.36 16.19 -2.92
CA ALA A 27 19.77 17.38 -3.51
C ALA A 27 18.57 16.88 -4.32
N LEU A 28 17.38 17.22 -3.85
CA LEU A 28 16.15 17.01 -4.60
C LEU A 28 16.35 17.74 -5.92
N GLU A 29 16.55 16.97 -6.99
CA GLU A 29 16.46 17.48 -8.34
C GLU A 29 15.15 18.28 -8.39
N THR A 30 15.22 19.48 -8.95
CA THR A 30 14.05 20.37 -9.11
C THR A 30 12.88 19.53 -9.61
N PRO A 31 11.70 19.58 -8.94
CA PRO A 31 10.60 18.71 -9.31
C PRO A 31 10.30 18.90 -10.78
N SER A 32 10.33 17.80 -11.55
CA SER A 32 9.66 17.73 -12.82
C SER A 32 8.25 18.29 -12.64
N GLU A 33 7.73 18.99 -13.63
CA GLU A 33 6.46 19.70 -13.58
C GLU A 33 5.40 18.93 -12.77
N VAL A 34 4.71 19.64 -11.86
CA VAL A 34 3.66 19.03 -11.02
C VAL A 34 2.66 18.32 -11.92
N HIS A 35 2.35 17.06 -11.61
CA HIS A 35 1.46 16.25 -12.43
C HIS A 35 0.12 16.95 -12.68
N PRO A 36 -0.37 17.05 -13.91
CA PRO A 36 -1.60 17.79 -14.24
C PRO A 36 -2.80 17.36 -13.38
N SER A 37 -2.96 16.06 -13.13
CA SER A 37 -4.04 15.54 -12.28
C SER A 37 -3.94 16.02 -10.82
N ILE A 38 -2.75 16.30 -10.30
CA ILE A 38 -2.59 16.84 -8.93
C ILE A 38 -3.08 18.27 -8.88
N LEU A 39 -2.75 19.09 -9.88
CA LEU A 39 -3.24 20.47 -9.96
C LEU A 39 -4.77 20.50 -10.08
N ALA A 40 -5.34 19.65 -10.94
CA ALA A 40 -6.79 19.54 -11.10
C ALA A 40 -7.48 19.03 -9.82
N LEU A 41 -6.88 18.09 -9.09
CA LEU A 41 -7.38 17.63 -7.80
C LEU A 41 -7.36 18.74 -6.75
N GLN A 42 -6.30 19.56 -6.71
CA GLN A 42 -6.20 20.69 -5.80
C GLN A 42 -7.25 21.77 -6.10
N ASP A 43 -7.52 22.04 -7.37
CA ASP A 43 -8.55 22.98 -7.79
C ASP A 43 -9.96 22.50 -7.44
N GLN A 44 -10.25 21.22 -7.69
CA GLN A 44 -11.58 20.63 -7.50
C GLN A 44 -11.85 20.21 -6.04
N PHE A 45 -10.84 19.72 -5.32
CA PHE A 45 -10.98 19.07 -4.00
C PHE A 45 -9.92 19.57 -3.01
N GLY A 46 -9.52 20.83 -3.07
CA GLY A 46 -8.36 21.37 -2.36
C GLY A 46 -8.27 21.01 -0.87
N ASP A 47 -9.41 21.00 -0.17
CA ASP A 47 -9.50 20.62 1.24
C ASP A 47 -9.30 19.11 1.51
N ALA A 48 -9.49 18.28 0.50
CA ALA A 48 -9.34 16.84 0.61
C ALA A 48 -7.96 16.33 0.13
N VAL A 49 -7.16 17.17 -0.50
CA VAL A 49 -5.78 16.88 -0.91
C VAL A 49 -4.83 17.32 0.20
N LEU A 50 -4.36 16.37 1.00
CA LEU A 50 -3.53 16.68 2.18
C LEU A 50 -2.11 17.08 1.81
N ARG A 51 -1.50 16.37 0.89
CA ARG A 51 -0.15 16.63 0.37
C ARG A 51 0.11 15.82 -0.90
N TYR A 52 1.16 16.16 -1.62
CA TYR A 52 1.67 15.34 -2.72
C TYR A 52 3.19 15.21 -2.63
N GLU A 53 3.70 14.16 -3.25
CA GLU A 53 5.12 13.83 -3.30
C GLU A 53 5.47 13.34 -4.70
N VAL A 54 6.68 13.65 -5.15
CA VAL A 54 7.27 13.06 -6.35
C VAL A 54 8.47 12.24 -5.89
N VAL A 55 8.46 10.97 -6.17
CA VAL A 55 9.57 10.06 -5.82
C VAL A 55 10.32 9.63 -7.08
N ALA A 56 11.42 8.90 -6.90
CA ALA A 56 12.26 8.45 -8.00
C ALA A 56 11.45 7.88 -9.17
N ASN A 57 11.92 8.12 -10.42
CA ASN A 57 11.29 7.73 -11.67
C ASN A 57 9.93 8.42 -11.95
N ASP A 58 9.81 9.70 -11.60
CA ASP A 58 8.61 10.52 -11.82
C ASP A 58 7.31 9.88 -11.29
N GLN A 59 7.42 9.14 -10.19
CA GLN A 59 6.25 8.57 -9.56
C GLN A 59 5.54 9.60 -8.70
N HIS A 60 4.39 10.06 -9.19
CA HIS A 60 3.55 11.03 -8.50
C HIS A 60 2.64 10.33 -7.49
N ILE A 61 2.65 10.84 -6.26
CA ILE A 61 1.89 10.32 -5.12
C ILE A 61 1.04 11.46 -4.57
N VAL A 62 -0.25 11.26 -4.43
CA VAL A 62 -1.17 12.18 -3.77
C VAL A 62 -1.78 11.54 -2.52
N TYR A 63 -1.85 12.30 -1.43
CA TYR A 63 -2.47 11.86 -0.19
C TYR A 63 -3.82 12.53 -0.03
N LEU A 64 -4.86 11.71 0.15
CA LEU A 64 -6.24 12.15 0.23
C LEU A 64 -6.85 11.86 1.60
N LEU A 65 -7.85 12.65 1.98
CA LEU A 65 -8.71 12.34 3.11
C LEU A 65 -9.48 11.02 2.86
N PRO A 66 -9.42 10.04 3.79
CA PRO A 66 -10.08 8.75 3.63
C PRO A 66 -11.60 8.84 3.41
N GLU A 67 -12.25 9.83 4.03
CA GLU A 67 -13.70 10.02 3.99
C GLU A 67 -14.21 10.39 2.59
N ARG A 68 -13.32 10.95 1.76
CA ARG A 68 -13.67 11.39 0.40
C ARG A 68 -13.02 10.54 -0.70
N ASN A 69 -12.46 9.37 -0.33
CA ASN A 69 -11.76 8.51 -1.29
C ASN A 69 -12.64 8.11 -2.47
N LEU A 70 -13.88 7.66 -2.21
CA LEU A 70 -14.79 7.19 -3.26
C LEU A 70 -15.20 8.32 -4.22
N GLU A 71 -15.51 9.51 -3.70
CA GLU A 71 -15.86 10.68 -4.49
C GLU A 71 -14.70 11.07 -5.44
N ILE A 72 -13.50 11.20 -4.89
CA ILE A 72 -12.32 11.63 -5.64
C ILE A 72 -11.90 10.59 -6.67
N LEU A 73 -11.91 9.30 -6.29
CA LEU A 73 -11.58 8.21 -7.20
C LEU A 73 -12.63 8.05 -8.31
N THR A 74 -13.91 8.35 -8.03
CA THR A 74 -14.96 8.42 -9.05
C THR A 74 -14.66 9.53 -10.06
N TRP A 75 -14.33 10.72 -9.57
CA TRP A 75 -13.98 11.84 -10.44
C TRP A 75 -12.73 11.53 -11.29
N LEU A 76 -11.67 10.99 -10.68
CA LEU A 76 -10.45 10.60 -11.42
C LEU A 76 -10.72 9.59 -12.54
N ARG A 77 -11.70 8.69 -12.37
CA ARG A 77 -12.09 7.72 -13.38
C ARG A 77 -12.94 8.34 -14.49
N ASP A 78 -13.95 9.14 -14.11
CA ASP A 78 -15.05 9.53 -15.00
C ASP A 78 -14.82 10.88 -15.70
N ASP A 79 -13.95 11.74 -15.15
CA ASP A 79 -13.63 13.02 -15.74
C ASP A 79 -12.84 12.84 -17.07
N PRO A 80 -13.27 13.49 -18.19
CA PRO A 80 -12.64 13.33 -19.49
C PRO A 80 -11.16 13.74 -19.56
N ASP A 81 -10.74 14.66 -18.68
CA ASP A 81 -9.34 15.14 -18.64
C ASP A 81 -8.46 14.27 -17.74
N GLN A 82 -9.05 13.31 -16.99
CA GLN A 82 -8.34 12.42 -16.08
C GLN A 82 -8.32 10.98 -16.59
N GLN A 83 -9.48 10.37 -16.80
CA GLN A 83 -9.71 9.04 -17.39
C GLN A 83 -8.80 7.94 -16.83
N TYR A 84 -8.72 7.82 -15.47
CA TYR A 84 -8.01 6.70 -14.84
C TYR A 84 -8.86 5.43 -14.87
N ASP A 85 -8.94 4.84 -16.06
CA ASP A 85 -9.77 3.68 -16.39
C ASP A 85 -9.22 2.36 -15.84
N LEU A 86 -7.93 2.29 -15.47
CA LEU A 86 -7.32 1.10 -14.92
C LEU A 86 -6.89 1.29 -13.44
N LEU A 87 -7.45 0.49 -12.57
CA LEU A 87 -6.91 0.22 -11.24
C LEU A 87 -5.90 -0.93 -11.36
N ARG A 88 -4.61 -0.61 -11.24
CA ARG A 88 -3.53 -1.60 -11.32
C ARG A 88 -3.42 -2.44 -10.06
N ASP A 89 -3.60 -1.77 -8.91
CA ASP A 89 -3.41 -2.41 -7.61
C ASP A 89 -4.12 -1.64 -6.49
N VAL A 90 -4.54 -2.37 -5.45
CA VAL A 90 -4.92 -1.83 -4.14
C VAL A 90 -4.14 -2.61 -3.09
N THR A 91 -3.36 -1.92 -2.30
CA THR A 91 -2.60 -2.54 -1.22
C THR A 91 -2.59 -1.66 0.03
N ALA A 92 -1.98 -2.13 1.11
CA ALA A 92 -1.78 -1.33 2.30
C ALA A 92 -0.33 -1.38 2.78
N VAL A 93 0.07 -0.35 3.52
CA VAL A 93 1.40 -0.27 4.14
C VAL A 93 1.24 0.09 5.60
N ASP A 94 1.73 -0.78 6.47
CA ASP A 94 1.89 -0.54 7.90
C ASP A 94 3.36 -0.25 8.19
N TYR A 95 3.65 0.96 8.65
CA TYR A 95 5.02 1.37 9.04
C TYR A 95 5.35 1.03 10.50
N GLY A 96 4.35 0.59 11.27
CA GLY A 96 4.51 0.30 12.71
C GLY A 96 4.62 1.56 13.57
N GLU A 97 5.04 1.37 14.83
CA GLU A 97 5.29 2.46 15.79
C GLU A 97 4.08 3.37 16.04
N GLY A 98 2.87 2.83 15.93
CA GLY A 98 1.63 3.59 16.14
C GLY A 98 1.26 4.55 15.00
N ARG A 99 1.99 4.50 13.88
CA ARG A 99 1.68 5.32 12.71
C ARG A 99 0.41 4.85 11.99
N PRO A 100 -0.32 5.76 11.31
CA PRO A 100 -1.47 5.39 10.47
C PRO A 100 -1.09 4.33 9.43
N ILE A 101 -2.01 3.42 9.14
CA ILE A 101 -1.87 2.49 8.01
C ILE A 101 -2.29 3.22 6.73
N GLN A 102 -1.49 3.10 5.69
CA GLN A 102 -1.79 3.71 4.40
C GLN A 102 -2.45 2.70 3.46
N VAL A 103 -3.63 3.01 2.94
CA VAL A 103 -4.21 2.32 1.78
C VAL A 103 -3.67 3.00 0.52
N VAL A 104 -3.20 2.20 -0.42
CA VAL A 104 -2.51 2.67 -1.62
C VAL A 104 -3.23 2.16 -2.85
N TYR A 105 -3.70 3.08 -3.69
CA TYR A 105 -4.30 2.78 -5.00
C TYR A 105 -3.32 3.14 -6.10
N GLN A 106 -3.07 2.22 -7.02
CA GLN A 106 -2.23 2.42 -8.21
C GLN A 106 -3.13 2.60 -9.43
N LEU A 107 -3.26 3.83 -9.89
CA LEU A 107 -4.11 4.17 -11.01
C LEU A 107 -3.30 4.34 -12.29
N PHE A 108 -3.93 4.07 -13.44
CA PHE A 108 -3.35 4.30 -14.74
C PHE A 108 -4.42 4.74 -15.75
N SER A 109 -4.10 5.77 -16.52
CA SER A 109 -4.91 6.23 -17.65
C SER A 109 -4.30 5.71 -18.93
N PHE A 110 -5.03 4.91 -19.70
CA PHE A 110 -4.59 4.46 -21.02
C PHE A 110 -4.59 5.60 -22.04
N PHE A 111 -5.55 6.49 -21.92
CA PHE A 111 -5.69 7.62 -22.84
C PHE A 111 -4.54 8.62 -22.69
N HIS A 112 -4.29 9.07 -21.44
CA HIS A 112 -3.23 10.03 -21.14
C HIS A 112 -1.86 9.38 -20.94
N LYS A 113 -1.77 8.03 -20.87
CA LYS A 113 -0.54 7.25 -20.60
C LYS A 113 0.16 7.69 -19.32
N GLN A 114 -0.62 8.02 -18.31
CA GLN A 114 -0.16 8.53 -17.03
C GLN A 114 -0.48 7.57 -15.89
N ALA A 115 0.40 7.53 -14.89
CA ALA A 115 0.20 6.76 -13.67
C ALA A 115 0.10 7.72 -12.47
N LEU A 116 -0.83 7.44 -11.57
CA LEU A 116 -0.99 8.19 -10.33
C LEU A 116 -1.10 7.21 -9.17
N ARG A 117 -0.36 7.45 -8.11
CA ARG A 117 -0.51 6.74 -6.85
C ARG A 117 -1.32 7.58 -5.87
N VAL A 118 -2.43 7.06 -5.42
CA VAL A 118 -3.28 7.68 -4.40
C VAL A 118 -3.06 6.95 -3.08
N LYS A 119 -2.91 7.70 -2.00
CA LYS A 119 -2.78 7.16 -0.65
C LYS A 119 -3.80 7.79 0.30
N CYS A 120 -4.41 6.95 1.14
CA CYS A 120 -5.28 7.37 2.24
C CYS A 120 -4.70 6.85 3.55
N GLU A 121 -4.53 7.72 4.54
CA GLU A 121 -3.98 7.39 5.85
C GLU A 121 -5.10 7.09 6.83
N LEU A 122 -5.17 5.84 7.33
CA LEU A 122 -6.19 5.40 8.28
C LEU A 122 -5.63 5.35 9.70
N SER A 123 -6.36 5.95 10.65
CA SER A 123 -6.04 5.80 12.07
C SER A 123 -6.15 4.33 12.49
N LEU A 124 -5.27 3.89 13.39
CA LEU A 124 -5.32 2.54 13.94
C LEU A 124 -6.62 2.23 14.69
N ASP A 125 -7.31 3.25 15.18
CA ASP A 125 -8.60 3.12 15.88
C ASP A 125 -9.80 3.03 14.94
N ALA A 126 -9.61 3.40 13.65
CA ALA A 126 -10.65 3.43 12.64
C ALA A 126 -10.11 2.91 11.29
N LEU A 127 -9.84 1.62 11.22
CA LEU A 127 -9.32 0.95 10.03
C LEU A 127 -10.46 0.62 9.05
N GLU A 128 -11.11 1.67 8.54
CA GLU A 128 -12.18 1.52 7.55
C GLU A 128 -12.12 2.59 6.47
N ILE A 129 -12.53 2.22 5.25
CA ILE A 129 -12.56 3.09 4.08
C ILE A 129 -13.66 2.62 3.13
N GLU A 130 -14.16 3.49 2.23
CA GLU A 130 -15.16 3.09 1.24
C GLU A 130 -14.55 2.18 0.17
N SER A 131 -15.30 1.13 -0.20
CA SER A 131 -14.94 0.22 -1.29
C SER A 131 -15.03 0.89 -2.65
N VAL A 132 -14.07 0.58 -3.53
CA VAL A 132 -14.06 1.05 -4.92
C VAL A 132 -14.41 -0.05 -5.94
N VAL A 133 -14.97 -1.18 -5.50
CA VAL A 133 -15.45 -2.28 -6.37
C VAL A 133 -16.50 -1.79 -7.38
N GLY A 134 -17.30 -0.78 -7.00
CA GLY A 134 -18.26 -0.12 -7.89
C GLY A 134 -17.60 0.61 -9.05
N LEU A 135 -16.36 1.08 -8.85
CA LEU A 135 -15.57 1.79 -9.86
C LEU A 135 -14.79 0.81 -10.74
N TRP A 136 -14.04 -0.10 -10.12
CA TRP A 136 -13.21 -1.09 -10.81
C TRP A 136 -13.47 -2.48 -10.25
N LYS A 137 -13.92 -3.40 -11.07
CA LYS A 137 -14.21 -4.78 -10.63
C LYS A 137 -12.99 -5.54 -10.11
N ALA A 138 -11.79 -5.15 -10.56
CA ALA A 138 -10.54 -5.73 -10.05
C ALA A 138 -10.33 -5.46 -8.54
N ALA A 139 -10.92 -4.40 -8.00
CA ALA A 139 -10.84 -4.05 -6.58
C ALA A 139 -11.42 -5.13 -5.65
N ASP A 140 -12.40 -5.92 -6.10
CA ASP A 140 -13.02 -6.98 -5.29
C ASP A 140 -11.97 -7.89 -4.63
N TRP A 141 -11.05 -8.42 -5.43
CA TRP A 141 -10.01 -9.32 -4.93
C TRP A 141 -8.93 -8.60 -4.12
N LEU A 142 -8.53 -7.42 -4.58
CA LEU A 142 -7.47 -6.61 -3.97
C LEU A 142 -7.88 -6.07 -2.60
N GLU A 143 -9.11 -5.60 -2.46
CA GLU A 143 -9.66 -5.14 -1.18
C GLU A 143 -9.82 -6.28 -0.17
N ARG A 144 -10.23 -7.47 -0.63
CA ARG A 144 -10.28 -8.67 0.21
C ARG A 144 -8.90 -9.11 0.68
N GLU A 145 -7.86 -8.99 -0.15
CA GLU A 145 -6.48 -9.24 0.25
C GLU A 145 -6.05 -8.27 1.36
N VAL A 146 -6.30 -6.98 1.18
CA VAL A 146 -5.99 -5.95 2.18
C VAL A 146 -6.77 -6.18 3.48
N PHE A 147 -8.06 -6.50 3.39
CA PHE A 147 -8.85 -6.90 4.57
C PHE A 147 -8.25 -8.10 5.28
N ASP A 148 -7.88 -9.15 4.54
CA ASP A 148 -7.37 -10.39 5.11
C ASP A 148 -6.02 -10.18 5.83
N LEU A 149 -5.10 -9.44 5.21
CA LEU A 149 -3.72 -9.35 5.68
C LEU A 149 -3.46 -8.16 6.62
N PHE A 150 -4.24 -7.08 6.54
CA PHE A 150 -4.08 -5.86 7.36
C PHE A 150 -5.26 -5.58 8.30
N GLY A 151 -6.44 -6.16 8.04
CA GLY A 151 -7.64 -5.94 8.84
C GLY A 151 -8.36 -4.62 8.54
N ILE A 152 -8.15 -4.05 7.36
CA ILE A 152 -8.86 -2.85 6.92
C ILE A 152 -10.24 -3.24 6.40
N THR A 153 -11.30 -2.64 6.93
CA THR A 153 -12.67 -2.88 6.49
C THR A 153 -13.02 -1.96 5.32
N PHE A 154 -13.41 -2.55 4.19
CA PHE A 154 -13.91 -1.79 3.05
C PHE A 154 -15.44 -1.71 3.12
N ARG A 155 -15.98 -0.52 3.48
CA ARG A 155 -17.41 -0.30 3.60
C ARG A 155 -18.09 -0.46 2.23
N ASN A 156 -19.29 -1.03 2.22
CA ASN A 156 -20.05 -1.28 1.00
C ASN A 156 -19.40 -2.25 -0.01
N HIS A 157 -18.40 -3.02 0.42
CA HIS A 157 -17.88 -4.11 -0.39
C HIS A 157 -18.93 -5.22 -0.50
N PRO A 158 -19.21 -5.78 -1.69
CA PRO A 158 -20.29 -6.73 -1.90
C PRO A 158 -20.09 -8.09 -1.18
N ASP A 159 -18.85 -8.52 -0.97
CA ASP A 159 -18.51 -9.82 -0.37
C ASP A 159 -17.16 -9.75 0.34
N LEU A 160 -17.07 -8.98 1.44
CA LEU A 160 -15.81 -8.79 2.19
C LEU A 160 -15.55 -10.00 3.10
N ARG A 161 -14.73 -10.91 2.63
CA ARG A 161 -14.30 -12.12 3.35
C ARG A 161 -12.83 -12.43 3.06
N ARG A 162 -12.20 -13.23 3.92
CA ARG A 162 -10.82 -13.67 3.73
C ARG A 162 -10.63 -14.35 2.39
N ILE A 163 -9.43 -14.24 1.81
CA ILE A 163 -9.10 -14.78 0.50
C ILE A 163 -7.81 -15.61 0.51
N LEU A 164 -6.79 -15.20 1.26
CA LEU A 164 -5.49 -15.86 1.34
C LEU A 164 -5.38 -16.74 2.57
N MET A 165 -5.86 -16.27 3.71
CA MET A 165 -5.85 -17.03 4.95
C MET A 165 -7.08 -17.95 5.03
N PRO A 166 -7.00 -19.08 5.75
CA PRO A 166 -8.16 -19.93 6.02
C PRO A 166 -9.30 -19.14 6.65
N PRO A 167 -10.57 -19.48 6.39
CA PRO A 167 -11.72 -18.73 6.92
C PRO A 167 -11.77 -18.68 8.46
N ASP A 168 -11.24 -19.71 9.11
CA ASP A 168 -11.15 -19.88 10.57
C ASP A 168 -9.84 -19.36 11.17
N TYR A 169 -9.00 -18.67 10.39
CA TYR A 169 -7.73 -18.13 10.87
C TYR A 169 -7.94 -17.07 11.94
N ALA A 170 -7.64 -17.44 13.19
CA ALA A 170 -7.92 -16.62 14.37
C ALA A 170 -6.71 -15.82 14.90
N GLU A 171 -5.55 -15.92 14.25
CA GLU A 171 -4.33 -15.27 14.75
C GLU A 171 -4.30 -13.75 14.52
N GLY A 172 -5.06 -13.25 13.55
CA GLY A 172 -5.15 -11.84 13.22
C GLY A 172 -4.79 -11.53 11.76
N HIS A 173 -3.95 -10.51 11.55
CA HIS A 173 -3.60 -10.00 10.22
C HIS A 173 -2.08 -10.04 10.02
N PRO A 174 -1.57 -10.98 9.18
CA PRO A 174 -0.14 -11.32 9.14
C PRO A 174 0.79 -10.23 8.64
N LEU A 175 0.31 -9.24 7.87
CA LEU A 175 1.15 -8.16 7.36
C LEU A 175 1.22 -6.93 8.26
N ARG A 176 0.50 -6.93 9.37
CA ARG A 176 0.65 -5.87 10.38
C ARG A 176 1.98 -5.99 11.11
N LYS A 177 2.58 -4.85 11.45
CA LYS A 177 3.87 -4.81 12.16
C LYS A 177 3.79 -5.31 13.60
N ASP A 178 2.61 -5.28 14.22
CA ASP A 178 2.37 -5.87 15.54
C ASP A 178 2.16 -7.39 15.50
N PHE A 179 2.11 -8.00 14.30
CA PHE A 179 1.98 -9.44 14.16
C PHE A 179 3.35 -10.12 14.30
N PRO A 180 3.50 -11.14 15.17
CA PRO A 180 4.78 -11.80 15.39
C PRO A 180 5.19 -12.66 14.19
N LEU A 181 6.48 -12.62 13.81
CA LEU A 181 7.02 -13.34 12.64
C LEU A 181 6.78 -14.85 12.65
N ARG A 182 6.61 -15.46 13.82
CA ARG A 182 6.37 -16.91 13.97
C ARG A 182 4.89 -17.26 14.16
N GLY A 183 3.99 -16.28 14.00
CA GLY A 183 2.58 -16.43 14.36
C GLY A 183 2.35 -16.34 15.89
N ARG A 184 1.07 -16.27 16.29
CA ARG A 184 0.65 -16.17 17.70
C ARG A 184 0.49 -17.51 18.37
N PHE A 185 0.22 -18.57 17.58
CA PHE A 185 -0.01 -19.92 18.09
C PHE A 185 1.11 -20.87 17.67
N SER A 186 1.45 -21.80 18.55
CA SER A 186 2.34 -22.89 18.17
C SER A 186 1.68 -23.79 17.10
N ARG A 187 2.51 -24.47 16.29
CA ARG A 187 2.02 -25.38 15.26
C ARG A 187 1.05 -26.45 15.81
N ALA A 188 1.27 -26.90 17.05
CA ALA A 188 0.40 -27.85 17.72
C ALA A 188 -0.97 -27.26 18.10
N GLU A 189 -1.03 -25.98 18.45
CA GLU A 189 -2.27 -25.26 18.74
C GLU A 189 -3.07 -24.95 17.49
N GLN A 190 -2.39 -24.60 16.39
CA GLN A 190 -3.01 -24.41 15.08
C GLN A 190 -3.72 -25.70 14.63
N THR A 191 -3.03 -26.86 14.73
CA THR A 191 -3.62 -28.16 14.37
C THR A 191 -4.83 -28.52 15.25
N ARG A 192 -4.81 -28.19 16.55
CA ARG A 192 -5.95 -28.47 17.46
C ARG A 192 -7.17 -27.59 17.17
N ARG A 193 -6.99 -26.38 16.64
CA ARG A 193 -8.09 -25.47 16.31
C ARG A 193 -8.72 -25.74 14.96
N ALA A 194 -8.00 -26.46 14.07
CA ALA A 194 -8.47 -26.86 12.75
C ALA A 194 -9.26 -28.19 12.76
N LEU A 195 -9.38 -28.86 13.91
CA LEU A 195 -10.19 -30.07 14.15
C LEU A 195 -11.45 -29.73 14.94
#